data_b2a89730c9742881305dc3d481aa1b51
#
_entry.id   b2a89730c9742881305dc3d481aa1b51
#
_cell.length_a   1.000
_cell.length_b   1.000
_cell.length_c   1.000
_cell.angle_alpha   90.00
_cell.angle_beta   90.00
_cell.angle_gamma   90.00
#
_symmetry.space_group_name_H-M   'P 1'
#
loop_
_entity.id
_entity.type
_entity.pdbx_description
1 polymer ?
#
loop_
_entity_poly.entity_id
_entity_poly.type
_entity_poly.pdbx_seq_one_letter_code
_entity_poly.pdbx_strand_id
1 'polypeptide(L)'
;MPASSLARWKRWLPGAVLLTFIAHAAAPKAPPVSSEPPAIRVPVWVEEEQPSSPAALRFEATINGRPARIAATQGPTSDLIVLVVLDLTDDISLIEPAKQALIDNISRLPANAWVGVLRAQDGLHVLADPNPDRKPAVNAIESLSTSGKPGLFETLDSALRIADSMMRASPVRVAVLYLTDGNIYNYREDYTNPVINSSDPHDLSRRFPEALVIEKVSRMQETLASLEGPLFIAHLHYRTDRLNEAYQNGLKTLADETAGEAEFSRSPADIPDSINRMFARMLSGSSLTVNLPSEARENLQVKITGRAGDAEARLYWRSRYVWKRKAKSL
;
A
#
# COMPACT_ATOMS: atom_id res chain seq x y z
N MET A 1 -14.73 -61.77 -3.94
CA MET A 1 -14.00 -62.94 -3.38
C MET A 1 -12.89 -63.33 -4.33
N PRO A 2 -11.72 -63.77 -3.91
CA PRO A 2 -11.09 -63.74 -2.59
C PRO A 2 -9.85 -62.80 -2.54
N ALA A 3 -9.43 -62.36 -1.45
CA ALA A 3 -8.71 -62.86 -0.28
C ALA A 3 -7.18 -62.93 -0.40
N SER A 4 -6.58 -62.19 0.50
CA SER A 4 -5.38 -62.46 1.36
C SER A 4 -3.99 -62.59 0.70
N SER A 5 -3.04 -61.81 1.21
CA SER A 5 -2.06 -62.42 2.16
C SER A 5 -1.10 -61.39 2.78
N LEU A 6 -1.06 -61.45 4.07
CA LEU A 6 -0.04 -60.92 4.98
C LEU A 6 1.28 -61.69 4.77
N ALA A 7 2.40 -60.97 4.79
CA ALA A 7 3.70 -61.58 5.12
C ALA A 7 4.51 -60.65 6.00
N ARG A 8 4.61 -61.09 7.24
CA ARG A 8 5.57 -60.63 8.26
C ARG A 8 7.00 -60.93 7.78
N TRP A 9 7.93 -59.98 8.04
CA TRP A 9 9.33 -60.37 8.22
C TRP A 9 9.92 -59.73 9.50
N LYS A 10 10.41 -60.65 10.31
CA LYS A 10 11.02 -60.46 11.65
C LYS A 10 12.46 -59.95 11.54
N ARG A 11 12.79 -59.08 12.48
CA ARG A 11 14.01 -58.99 13.30
C ARG A 11 15.33 -59.60 12.79
N TRP A 12 16.34 -58.74 12.72
CA TRP A 12 17.71 -59.04 13.15
C TRP A 12 18.36 -57.76 13.66
N LEU A 13 18.71 -57.76 14.95
CA LEU A 13 19.75 -56.92 15.56
C LEU A 13 21.02 -57.78 15.60
N PRO A 14 22.21 -57.22 15.41
CA PRO A 14 23.14 -57.22 16.51
C PRO A 14 24.03 -55.96 16.63
N GLY A 15 24.43 -55.72 17.86
CA GLY A 15 25.78 -55.33 18.22
C GLY A 15 26.09 -53.83 18.26
N ALA A 16 26.06 -53.28 19.44
CA ALA A 16 26.61 -52.00 19.84
C ALA A 16 28.13 -51.91 19.61
N VAL A 17 28.57 -50.77 19.06
CA VAL A 17 29.86 -50.16 19.38
C VAL A 17 29.65 -48.68 19.55
N LEU A 18 29.65 -48.23 20.81
CA LEU A 18 29.63 -46.80 21.16
C LEU A 18 31.06 -46.27 20.95
N LEU A 19 31.26 -45.52 19.88
CA LEU A 19 32.40 -44.64 19.70
C LEU A 19 31.91 -43.20 19.85
N THR A 20 32.09 -42.64 21.06
CA THR A 20 31.89 -41.22 21.38
C THR A 20 32.94 -40.37 20.68
N PHE A 21 32.63 -39.92 19.47
CA PHE A 21 33.32 -38.78 18.90
C PHE A 21 32.71 -37.49 19.46
N ILE A 22 33.43 -36.86 20.41
CA ILE A 22 33.19 -35.48 20.81
C ILE A 22 33.62 -34.59 19.64
N ALA A 23 32.76 -34.43 18.67
CA ALA A 23 32.91 -33.36 17.69
C ALA A 23 32.59 -32.03 18.38
N HIS A 24 33.61 -31.23 18.65
CA HIS A 24 33.45 -29.82 18.95
C HIS A 24 32.81 -29.17 17.72
N ALA A 25 31.48 -29.15 17.65
CA ALA A 25 30.80 -28.33 16.69
C ALA A 25 31.06 -26.88 17.08
N ALA A 26 31.94 -26.21 16.33
CA ALA A 26 32.05 -24.77 16.39
C ALA A 26 30.66 -24.20 16.14
N ALA A 27 30.14 -23.44 17.11
CA ALA A 27 28.87 -22.78 16.98
C ALA A 27 28.88 -21.98 15.66
N PRO A 28 27.83 -22.09 14.80
CA PRO A 28 27.77 -21.33 13.58
C PRO A 28 27.87 -19.86 13.95
N LYS A 29 28.92 -19.21 13.42
CA LYS A 29 29.12 -17.76 13.58
C LYS A 29 27.87 -17.09 13.05
N ALA A 30 27.11 -16.42 13.91
CA ALA A 30 25.92 -15.67 13.51
C ALA A 30 26.29 -14.79 12.31
N PRO A 31 25.48 -14.77 11.25
CA PRO A 31 25.76 -13.90 10.09
C PRO A 31 25.96 -12.47 10.60
N PRO A 32 26.91 -11.71 10.06
CA PRO A 32 27.12 -10.34 10.49
C PRO A 32 25.80 -9.60 10.34
N VAL A 33 25.30 -9.06 11.45
CA VAL A 33 24.14 -8.17 11.44
C VAL A 33 24.51 -7.03 10.49
N SER A 34 23.83 -6.96 9.37
CA SER A 34 24.04 -5.89 8.37
C SER A 34 23.88 -4.57 9.12
N SER A 35 24.99 -3.84 9.19
CA SER A 35 25.08 -2.56 9.89
C SER A 35 24.57 -1.39 9.02
N GLU A 36 23.68 -1.66 8.08
CA GLU A 36 23.09 -0.58 7.31
C GLU A 36 22.33 0.38 8.22
N PRO A 37 22.59 1.69 8.09
CA PRO A 37 21.89 2.67 8.90
C PRO A 37 20.38 2.56 8.63
N PRO A 38 19.53 2.79 9.65
CA PRO A 38 18.10 2.82 9.44
C PRO A 38 17.75 3.86 8.38
N ALA A 39 16.82 3.56 7.50
CA ALA A 39 16.41 4.41 6.40
C ALA A 39 14.89 4.41 6.26
N ILE A 40 14.37 5.45 5.62
CA ILE A 40 12.98 5.55 5.16
C ILE A 40 12.94 5.68 3.65
N ARG A 41 11.84 5.26 3.05
CA ARG A 41 11.56 5.50 1.64
C ARG A 41 10.60 6.64 1.47
N VAL A 42 10.99 7.59 0.62
CA VAL A 42 10.23 8.80 0.36
C VAL A 42 9.80 8.76 -1.10
N PRO A 43 8.50 8.56 -1.38
CA PRO A 43 7.99 8.72 -2.74
C PRO A 43 7.99 10.20 -3.12
N VAL A 44 8.40 10.48 -4.37
CA VAL A 44 8.57 11.84 -4.90
C VAL A 44 8.06 11.90 -6.34
N TRP A 45 7.33 12.95 -6.65
CA TRP A 45 6.88 13.28 -8.00
C TRP A 45 7.34 14.67 -8.41
N VAL A 46 7.55 14.85 -9.72
CA VAL A 46 7.75 16.17 -10.31
C VAL A 46 6.38 16.75 -10.65
N GLU A 47 6.08 17.96 -10.22
CA GLU A 47 4.77 18.60 -10.40
C GLU A 47 4.56 19.18 -11.81
N GLU A 48 5.62 19.51 -12.54
CA GLU A 48 5.53 20.07 -13.87
C GLU A 48 6.12 19.12 -14.92
N GLU A 49 5.44 18.97 -16.03
CA GLU A 49 6.03 18.46 -17.27
C GLU A 49 7.09 19.48 -17.74
N GLN A 50 8.32 19.32 -17.29
CA GLN A 50 9.41 20.08 -17.91
C GLN A 50 9.66 19.54 -19.32
N PRO A 51 9.52 20.38 -20.37
CA PRO A 51 9.89 19.98 -21.72
C PRO A 51 11.42 19.93 -21.75
N SER A 52 11.97 18.80 -21.71
CA SER A 52 13.25 18.43 -22.24
C SER A 52 13.93 17.32 -21.41
N SER A 53 14.39 16.32 -22.12
CA SER A 53 15.40 15.31 -21.79
C SER A 53 15.56 15.03 -20.29
N PRO A 54 15.47 13.79 -19.80
CA PRO A 54 15.66 13.47 -18.40
C PRO A 54 17.14 13.66 -18.02
N ALA A 55 17.56 14.90 -17.92
CA ALA A 55 18.74 15.23 -17.14
C ALA A 55 18.46 14.63 -15.75
N ALA A 56 19.26 13.68 -15.31
CA ALA A 56 19.07 12.98 -14.07
C ALA A 56 18.87 14.00 -12.95
N LEU A 57 17.64 14.07 -12.41
CA LEU A 57 17.34 14.94 -11.27
C LEU A 57 18.30 14.58 -10.14
N ARG A 58 18.99 15.60 -9.61
CA ARG A 58 19.79 15.45 -8.40
C ARG A 58 18.91 15.82 -7.21
N PHE A 59 18.75 14.88 -6.32
CA PHE A 59 17.96 15.07 -5.11
C PHE A 59 18.85 15.35 -3.91
N GLU A 60 18.40 16.24 -3.04
CA GLU A 60 18.96 16.48 -1.71
C GLU A 60 17.85 16.26 -0.68
N ALA A 61 18.21 15.74 0.49
CA ALA A 61 17.27 15.46 1.55
C ALA A 61 17.72 16.08 2.87
N THR A 62 16.77 16.56 3.64
CA THR A 62 17.00 16.91 5.06
C THR A 62 15.95 16.24 5.94
N ILE A 63 16.37 15.84 7.14
CA ILE A 63 15.48 15.28 8.18
C ILE A 63 15.61 16.15 9.41
N ASN A 64 14.49 16.71 9.87
CA ASN A 64 14.42 17.64 10.99
C ASN A 64 15.42 18.80 10.86
N GLY A 65 15.56 19.34 9.62
CA GLY A 65 16.45 20.44 9.28
C GLY A 65 17.93 20.06 9.14
N ARG A 66 18.32 18.80 9.33
CA ARG A 66 19.71 18.32 9.16
C ARG A 66 19.86 17.61 7.83
N PRO A 67 20.98 17.81 7.10
CA PRO A 67 21.24 17.07 5.88
C PRO A 67 21.20 15.55 6.11
N ALA A 68 20.57 14.83 5.20
CA ALA A 68 20.43 13.37 5.24
C ALA A 68 20.93 12.76 3.94
N ARG A 69 21.63 11.64 4.05
CA ARG A 69 22.19 10.94 2.87
C ARG A 69 21.08 10.18 2.15
N ILE A 70 20.94 10.41 0.87
CA ILE A 70 20.16 9.54 -0.03
C ILE A 70 21.04 8.34 -0.39
N ALA A 71 20.64 7.16 0.07
CA ALA A 71 21.38 5.92 -0.14
C ALA A 71 21.08 5.32 -1.52
N ALA A 72 19.84 5.47 -2.00
CA ALA A 72 19.40 4.97 -3.30
C ALA A 72 18.28 5.86 -3.87
N THR A 73 18.22 5.92 -5.20
CA THR A 73 17.15 6.57 -5.97
C THR A 73 16.62 5.58 -6.99
N GLN A 74 15.31 5.34 -6.93
CA GLN A 74 14.57 4.52 -7.88
C GLN A 74 13.69 5.44 -8.71
N GLY A 75 14.08 5.66 -9.97
CA GLY A 75 13.35 6.55 -10.90
C GLY A 75 12.16 5.85 -11.57
N PRO A 76 11.47 6.54 -12.48
CA PRO A 76 10.30 6.01 -13.20
C PRO A 76 10.56 4.71 -13.98
N THR A 77 11.82 4.49 -14.42
CA THR A 77 12.24 3.28 -15.16
C THR A 77 12.66 2.11 -14.25
N SER A 78 12.72 2.32 -12.92
CA SER A 78 12.99 1.24 -11.96
C SER A 78 11.74 0.38 -11.76
N ASP A 79 11.97 -0.85 -11.27
CA ASP A 79 10.87 -1.79 -11.01
C ASP A 79 9.79 -1.19 -10.12
N LEU A 80 8.53 -1.45 -10.50
CA LEU A 80 7.34 -0.98 -9.82
C LEU A 80 6.37 -2.13 -9.58
N ILE A 81 5.89 -2.27 -8.35
CA ILE A 81 4.74 -3.11 -8.03
C ILE A 81 3.52 -2.21 -7.87
N VAL A 82 2.48 -2.47 -8.66
CA VAL A 82 1.16 -1.86 -8.49
C VAL A 82 0.25 -2.88 -7.81
N LEU A 83 -0.20 -2.57 -6.60
CA LEU A 83 -1.22 -3.34 -5.91
C LEU A 83 -2.58 -2.70 -6.17
N VAL A 84 -3.39 -3.34 -7.01
CA VAL A 84 -4.76 -2.91 -7.29
C VAL A 84 -5.68 -3.53 -6.26
N VAL A 85 -6.33 -2.69 -5.46
CA VAL A 85 -7.31 -3.11 -4.44
C VAL A 85 -8.70 -2.74 -4.93
N LEU A 86 -9.55 -3.75 -5.09
CA LEU A 86 -10.89 -3.61 -5.65
C LEU A 86 -11.93 -3.69 -4.54
N ASP A 87 -12.63 -2.59 -4.32
CA ASP A 87 -13.74 -2.44 -3.37
C ASP A 87 -15.01 -2.01 -4.13
N LEU A 88 -15.56 -2.94 -4.92
CA LEU A 88 -16.59 -2.68 -5.90
C LEU A 88 -17.82 -3.54 -5.57
N THR A 89 -18.88 -2.91 -5.04
CA THR A 89 -20.04 -3.65 -4.51
C THR A 89 -21.41 -3.07 -4.87
N ASP A 90 -21.47 -1.82 -5.31
CA ASP A 90 -22.73 -1.09 -5.28
C ASP A 90 -23.40 -0.99 -6.67
N ASP A 91 -22.68 -0.54 -7.69
CA ASP A 91 -23.29 -0.18 -8.96
C ASP A 91 -22.56 -0.79 -10.19
N ILE A 92 -23.19 -1.80 -10.79
CA ILE A 92 -22.66 -2.48 -11.99
C ILE A 92 -22.40 -1.48 -13.13
N SER A 93 -23.19 -0.42 -13.25
CA SER A 93 -23.02 0.58 -14.30
C SER A 93 -21.71 1.38 -14.19
N LEU A 94 -21.15 1.46 -12.97
CA LEU A 94 -19.85 2.08 -12.69
C LEU A 94 -18.72 1.05 -12.75
N ILE A 95 -19.01 -0.18 -12.34
CA ILE A 95 -18.02 -1.25 -12.19
C ILE A 95 -17.48 -1.71 -13.53
N GLU A 96 -18.34 -1.92 -14.54
CA GLU A 96 -17.89 -2.41 -15.86
C GLU A 96 -16.97 -1.42 -16.59
N PRO A 97 -17.26 -0.10 -16.68
CA PRO A 97 -16.30 0.87 -17.22
C PRO A 97 -14.97 0.89 -16.43
N ALA A 98 -15.03 0.74 -15.11
CA ALA A 98 -13.83 0.71 -14.27
C ALA A 98 -12.97 -0.54 -14.51
N LYS A 99 -13.58 -1.72 -14.59
CA LYS A 99 -12.89 -2.98 -14.93
C LYS A 99 -12.21 -2.88 -16.29
N GLN A 100 -12.91 -2.37 -17.30
CA GLN A 100 -12.34 -2.23 -18.63
C GLN A 100 -11.16 -1.25 -18.62
N ALA A 101 -11.28 -0.10 -17.96
CA ALA A 101 -10.21 0.89 -17.86
C ALA A 101 -8.98 0.32 -17.11
N LEU A 102 -9.18 -0.49 -16.06
CA LEU A 102 -8.11 -1.20 -15.37
C LEU A 102 -7.39 -2.16 -16.29
N ILE A 103 -8.12 -3.02 -17.00
CA ILE A 103 -7.58 -4.03 -17.94
C ILE A 103 -6.76 -3.34 -19.03
N ASP A 104 -7.28 -2.26 -19.60
CA ASP A 104 -6.60 -1.48 -20.63
C ASP A 104 -5.30 -0.86 -20.14
N ASN A 105 -5.28 -0.31 -18.91
CA ASN A 105 -4.07 0.25 -18.33
C ASN A 105 -3.05 -0.85 -17.97
N ILE A 106 -3.49 -1.92 -17.33
CA ILE A 106 -2.63 -3.05 -16.97
C ILE A 106 -1.97 -3.65 -18.22
N SER A 107 -2.72 -3.79 -19.30
CA SER A 107 -2.21 -4.35 -20.55
C SER A 107 -1.12 -3.48 -21.20
N ARG A 108 -1.15 -2.18 -20.97
CA ARG A 108 -0.20 -1.19 -21.51
C ARG A 108 0.99 -0.88 -20.58
N LEU A 109 1.03 -1.46 -19.38
CA LEU A 109 2.12 -1.22 -18.44
C LEU A 109 3.48 -1.66 -19.02
N PRO A 110 4.56 -0.92 -18.72
CA PRO A 110 5.92 -1.30 -19.14
C PRO A 110 6.36 -2.61 -18.47
N ALA A 111 7.36 -3.27 -19.06
CA ALA A 111 7.84 -4.58 -18.62
C ALA A 111 8.38 -4.60 -17.17
N ASN A 112 8.87 -3.46 -16.68
CA ASN A 112 9.36 -3.30 -15.31
C ASN A 112 8.25 -3.04 -14.27
N ALA A 113 6.97 -3.05 -14.67
CA ALA A 113 5.85 -2.95 -13.74
C ALA A 113 5.23 -4.32 -13.49
N TRP A 114 4.98 -4.67 -12.25
CA TRP A 114 4.35 -5.90 -11.77
C TRP A 114 2.98 -5.56 -11.19
N VAL A 115 2.00 -6.40 -11.38
CA VAL A 115 0.63 -6.13 -10.91
C VAL A 115 0.16 -7.25 -10.02
N GLY A 116 -0.26 -6.89 -8.80
CA GLY A 116 -1.04 -7.72 -7.90
C GLY A 116 -2.47 -7.20 -7.80
N VAL A 117 -3.43 -8.09 -7.60
CA VAL A 117 -4.84 -7.75 -7.45
C VAL A 117 -5.37 -8.30 -6.14
N LEU A 118 -5.99 -7.41 -5.35
CA LEU A 118 -6.64 -7.74 -4.10
C LEU A 118 -8.12 -7.35 -4.18
N ARG A 119 -8.95 -8.09 -3.46
CA ARG A 119 -10.38 -7.78 -3.26
C ARG A 119 -10.57 -7.32 -1.81
N ALA A 120 -11.33 -6.25 -1.62
CA ALA A 120 -11.58 -5.65 -0.31
C ALA A 120 -12.93 -6.06 0.32
N GLN A 121 -13.82 -6.73 -0.43
CA GLN A 121 -15.10 -7.18 0.09
C GLN A 121 -14.93 -8.31 1.11
N ASP A 122 -15.66 -8.23 2.23
CA ASP A 122 -15.61 -9.17 3.36
C ASP A 122 -14.19 -9.37 3.93
N GLY A 123 -13.37 -8.32 3.91
CA GLY A 123 -11.96 -8.32 4.26
C GLY A 123 -11.03 -8.30 3.04
N LEU A 124 -9.74 -8.27 3.29
CA LEU A 124 -8.74 -8.17 2.22
C LEU A 124 -8.29 -9.57 1.76
N HIS A 125 -8.52 -9.88 0.49
CA HIS A 125 -8.19 -11.15 -0.13
C HIS A 125 -7.28 -10.96 -1.34
N VAL A 126 -6.22 -11.76 -1.46
CA VAL A 126 -5.35 -11.77 -2.65
C VAL A 126 -6.02 -12.58 -3.75
N LEU A 127 -6.27 -11.95 -4.90
CA LEU A 127 -6.80 -12.61 -6.10
C LEU A 127 -5.70 -12.98 -7.09
N ALA A 128 -4.67 -12.13 -7.20
CA ALA A 128 -3.48 -12.40 -7.99
C ALA A 128 -2.26 -11.80 -7.31
N ASP A 129 -1.21 -12.60 -7.14
CA ASP A 129 0.08 -12.13 -6.65
C ASP A 129 0.76 -11.22 -7.68
N PRO A 130 1.62 -10.27 -7.23
CA PRO A 130 2.37 -9.42 -8.14
C PRO A 130 3.16 -10.23 -9.17
N ASN A 131 2.86 -10.03 -10.45
CA ASN A 131 3.43 -10.78 -11.55
C ASN A 131 3.73 -9.86 -12.75
N PRO A 132 4.84 -10.06 -13.48
CA PRO A 132 5.09 -9.39 -14.74
C PRO A 132 4.15 -9.89 -15.87
N ASP A 133 3.66 -11.12 -15.81
CA ASP A 133 2.59 -11.60 -16.68
C ASP A 133 1.25 -10.95 -16.26
N ARG A 134 0.61 -10.29 -17.19
CA ARG A 134 -0.65 -9.54 -16.96
C ARG A 134 -1.87 -10.44 -16.84
N LYS A 135 -1.82 -11.65 -17.41
CA LYS A 135 -2.97 -12.56 -17.48
C LYS A 135 -3.60 -12.87 -16.13
N PRO A 136 -2.83 -13.20 -15.06
CA PRO A 136 -3.44 -13.44 -13.75
C PRO A 136 -4.21 -12.24 -13.22
N ALA A 137 -3.68 -11.02 -13.38
CA ALA A 137 -4.33 -9.80 -12.94
C ALA A 137 -5.60 -9.50 -13.76
N VAL A 138 -5.53 -9.63 -15.08
CA VAL A 138 -6.68 -9.43 -15.97
C VAL A 138 -7.79 -10.43 -15.64
N ASN A 139 -7.49 -11.72 -15.55
CA ASN A 139 -8.47 -12.74 -15.19
C ASN A 139 -9.11 -12.50 -13.83
N ALA A 140 -8.33 -12.03 -12.84
CA ALA A 140 -8.84 -11.70 -11.51
C ALA A 140 -9.83 -10.54 -11.55
N ILE A 141 -9.58 -9.52 -12.39
CA ILE A 141 -10.49 -8.38 -12.57
C ILE A 141 -11.75 -8.79 -13.32
N GLU A 142 -11.63 -9.55 -14.40
CA GLU A 142 -12.77 -10.04 -15.17
C GLU A 142 -13.72 -10.90 -14.34
N SER A 143 -13.16 -11.79 -13.52
CA SER A 143 -13.92 -12.73 -12.68
C SER A 143 -14.33 -12.15 -11.32
N LEU A 144 -14.07 -10.86 -11.05
CA LEU A 144 -14.37 -10.23 -9.77
C LEU A 144 -15.86 -10.34 -9.43
N SER A 145 -16.17 -10.96 -8.30
CA SER A 145 -17.50 -10.90 -7.69
C SER A 145 -17.72 -9.54 -7.04
N THR A 146 -18.87 -8.95 -7.29
CA THR A 146 -19.31 -7.66 -6.70
C THR A 146 -20.19 -7.86 -5.47
N SER A 147 -20.32 -9.09 -4.98
CA SER A 147 -21.07 -9.40 -3.76
C SER A 147 -20.19 -9.30 -2.52
N GLY A 148 -20.77 -8.97 -1.39
CA GLY A 148 -20.10 -8.88 -0.10
C GLY A 148 -20.18 -7.50 0.53
N LYS A 149 -19.64 -7.36 1.73
CA LYS A 149 -19.56 -6.07 2.42
C LYS A 149 -18.34 -5.31 1.86
N PRO A 150 -18.50 -4.05 1.48
CA PRO A 150 -17.36 -3.24 1.02
C PRO A 150 -16.30 -3.09 2.12
N GLY A 151 -15.02 -2.90 1.73
CA GLY A 151 -13.89 -2.82 2.67
C GLY A 151 -13.64 -1.44 3.23
N LEU A 152 -14.01 -0.39 2.50
CA LEU A 152 -13.78 1.02 2.85
C LEU A 152 -12.45 1.25 3.58
N PHE A 153 -12.49 2.00 4.69
CA PHE A 153 -11.30 2.32 5.47
C PHE A 153 -10.59 1.08 6.07
N GLU A 154 -11.30 0.00 6.36
CA GLU A 154 -10.75 -1.12 7.13
C GLU A 154 -9.70 -1.91 6.37
N THR A 155 -9.83 -1.98 5.06
CA THR A 155 -8.89 -2.70 4.19
C THR A 155 -7.69 -1.86 3.75
N LEU A 156 -7.77 -0.52 3.84
CA LEU A 156 -6.68 0.39 3.46
C LEU A 156 -5.41 0.14 4.29
N ASP A 157 -5.53 0.04 5.62
CA ASP A 157 -4.37 -0.22 6.49
C ASP A 157 -3.70 -1.53 6.11
N SER A 158 -4.47 -2.60 5.91
CA SER A 158 -3.96 -3.91 5.55
C SER A 158 -3.27 -3.89 4.17
N ALA A 159 -3.84 -3.23 3.18
CA ALA A 159 -3.24 -3.10 1.85
C ALA A 159 -1.92 -2.33 1.89
N LEU A 160 -1.86 -1.23 2.64
CA LEU A 160 -0.63 -0.44 2.80
C LEU A 160 0.45 -1.17 3.60
N ARG A 161 0.09 -2.01 4.58
CA ARG A 161 1.05 -2.89 5.27
C ARG A 161 1.66 -3.94 4.35
N ILE A 162 0.87 -4.49 3.42
CA ILE A 162 1.37 -5.41 2.39
C ILE A 162 2.38 -4.66 1.51
N ALA A 163 2.05 -3.46 1.02
CA ALA A 163 2.94 -2.63 0.22
C ALA A 163 4.25 -2.31 0.97
N ASP A 164 4.16 -1.88 2.24
CA ASP A 164 5.30 -1.57 3.09
C ASP A 164 6.20 -2.81 3.32
N SER A 165 5.60 -3.99 3.50
CA SER A 165 6.34 -5.25 3.63
C SER A 165 7.12 -5.58 2.35
N MET A 166 6.51 -5.38 1.17
CA MET A 166 7.18 -5.59 -0.12
C MET A 166 8.33 -4.60 -0.33
N MET A 167 8.11 -3.34 0.01
CA MET A 167 9.16 -2.31 -0.06
C MET A 167 10.35 -2.64 0.84
N ARG A 168 10.12 -3.20 2.02
CA ARG A 168 11.18 -3.61 2.95
C ARG A 168 11.93 -4.87 2.50
N ALA A 169 11.24 -5.77 1.79
CA ALA A 169 11.82 -7.02 1.31
C ALA A 169 12.67 -6.85 0.06
N SER A 170 12.42 -5.81 -0.75
CA SER A 170 13.04 -5.63 -2.06
C SER A 170 13.25 -4.15 -2.40
N PRO A 171 14.29 -3.82 -3.17
CA PRO A 171 14.55 -2.45 -3.63
C PRO A 171 13.66 -2.11 -4.83
N VAL A 172 12.34 -2.21 -4.67
CA VAL A 172 11.33 -1.90 -5.69
C VAL A 172 10.46 -0.73 -5.25
N ARG A 173 9.92 0.01 -6.21
CA ARG A 173 8.83 0.96 -5.94
C ARG A 173 7.53 0.18 -5.75
N VAL A 174 6.69 0.60 -4.84
CA VAL A 174 5.35 0.01 -4.66
C VAL A 174 4.34 1.14 -4.61
N ALA A 175 3.20 0.96 -5.27
CA ALA A 175 2.06 1.87 -5.18
C ALA A 175 0.79 1.05 -4.96
N VAL A 176 -0.12 1.56 -4.12
CA VAL A 176 -1.44 0.97 -3.90
C VAL A 176 -2.47 1.80 -4.66
N LEU A 177 -3.18 1.19 -5.59
CA LEU A 177 -4.35 1.78 -6.23
C LEU A 177 -5.61 1.18 -5.62
N TYR A 178 -6.33 1.97 -4.84
CA TYR A 178 -7.61 1.59 -4.24
C TYR A 178 -8.75 2.10 -5.11
N LEU A 179 -9.49 1.18 -5.71
CA LEU A 179 -10.65 1.48 -6.56
C LEU A 179 -11.92 1.15 -5.81
N THR A 180 -12.81 2.13 -5.62
CA THR A 180 -14.02 1.95 -4.83
C THR A 180 -15.23 2.68 -5.42
N ASP A 181 -16.39 2.05 -5.37
CA ASP A 181 -17.70 2.68 -5.56
C ASP A 181 -18.42 2.94 -4.22
N GLY A 182 -17.69 2.76 -3.11
CA GLY A 182 -18.20 2.69 -1.75
C GLY A 182 -19.09 3.86 -1.35
N ASN A 183 -20.21 3.51 -0.75
CA ASN A 183 -21.15 4.43 -0.13
C ASN A 183 -21.10 4.23 1.38
N ILE A 184 -20.80 5.28 2.14
CA ILE A 184 -20.65 5.21 3.59
C ILE A 184 -21.92 4.66 4.27
N TYR A 185 -23.08 4.84 3.66
CA TYR A 185 -24.35 4.31 4.20
C TYR A 185 -24.44 2.77 4.15
N ASN A 186 -23.65 2.11 3.31
CA ASN A 186 -23.58 0.65 3.30
C ASN A 186 -22.90 0.09 4.57
N TYR A 187 -22.25 0.97 5.34
CA TYR A 187 -21.60 0.70 6.65
C TYR A 187 -22.35 1.26 7.83
N ARG A 188 -23.60 1.55 7.66
CA ARG A 188 -24.43 2.21 8.69
C ARG A 188 -24.34 1.55 10.07
N GLU A 189 -24.08 0.26 10.12
CA GLU A 189 -23.96 -0.47 11.38
C GLU A 189 -22.67 -0.11 12.14
N ASP A 190 -21.56 0.16 11.42
CA ASP A 190 -20.26 0.37 12.04
C ASP A 190 -19.92 1.86 12.25
N TYR A 191 -20.41 2.75 11.38
CA TYR A 191 -20.05 4.18 11.41
C TYR A 191 -21.22 5.11 11.75
N THR A 192 -22.45 4.70 11.47
CA THR A 192 -23.64 5.53 11.67
C THR A 192 -24.60 5.01 12.72
N ASN A 193 -24.37 3.78 13.21
CA ASN A 193 -25.08 3.22 14.34
C ASN A 193 -24.09 3.08 15.51
N PRO A 194 -23.71 4.19 16.16
CA PRO A 194 -23.00 4.08 17.41
C PRO A 194 -23.81 3.18 18.31
N VAL A 195 -23.16 2.34 19.11
CA VAL A 195 -23.82 1.72 20.26
C VAL A 195 -24.38 2.88 21.06
N ILE A 196 -25.63 3.21 20.76
CA ILE A 196 -26.26 4.40 21.27
C ILE A 196 -26.37 4.14 22.77
N ASN A 197 -25.47 4.72 23.53
CA ASN A 197 -25.69 4.89 24.93
C ASN A 197 -26.83 5.90 25.06
N SER A 198 -28.09 5.38 24.98
CA SER A 198 -29.32 6.18 25.03
C SER A 198 -29.41 6.97 26.31
N SER A 199 -28.56 6.68 27.29
CA SER A 199 -28.47 7.35 28.58
C SER A 199 -27.47 8.51 28.64
N ASP A 200 -26.61 8.69 27.60
CA ASP A 200 -25.69 9.82 27.57
C ASP A 200 -26.25 10.99 26.74
N PRO A 201 -26.71 12.09 27.40
CA PRO A 201 -27.20 13.28 26.70
C PRO A 201 -26.09 14.03 25.93
N HIS A 202 -24.82 13.72 26.16
CA HIS A 202 -23.67 14.34 25.52
C HIS A 202 -23.16 13.53 24.31
N ASP A 203 -23.83 12.43 23.97
CA ASP A 203 -23.50 11.66 22.76
C ASP A 203 -23.81 12.50 21.51
N LEU A 204 -22.79 13.18 21.01
CA LEU A 204 -22.87 14.02 19.82
C LEU A 204 -23.00 13.20 18.52
N SER A 205 -22.77 11.90 18.55
CA SER A 205 -22.77 11.03 17.36
C SER A 205 -24.13 11.00 16.67
N ARG A 206 -25.22 11.20 17.41
CA ARG A 206 -26.57 11.33 16.86
C ARG A 206 -26.79 12.61 16.06
N ARG A 207 -26.10 13.70 16.46
CA ARG A 207 -26.26 15.03 15.85
C ARG A 207 -25.25 15.26 14.73
N PHE A 208 -24.10 14.59 14.81
CA PHE A 208 -22.97 14.79 13.92
C PHE A 208 -22.35 13.44 13.52
N PRO A 209 -23.05 12.61 12.72
CA PRO A 209 -22.51 11.31 12.31
C PRO A 209 -21.22 11.43 11.51
N GLU A 210 -20.99 12.55 10.83
CA GLU A 210 -19.72 12.87 10.18
C GLU A 210 -18.53 12.94 11.13
N ALA A 211 -18.76 13.23 12.43
CA ALA A 211 -17.68 13.25 13.43
C ALA A 211 -17.05 11.87 13.64
N LEU A 212 -17.84 10.80 13.53
CA LEU A 212 -17.32 9.42 13.61
C LEU A 212 -16.42 9.09 12.44
N VAL A 213 -16.77 9.55 11.24
CA VAL A 213 -15.93 9.38 10.04
C VAL A 213 -14.61 10.13 10.22
N ILE A 214 -14.67 11.39 10.67
CA ILE A 214 -13.49 12.23 10.93
C ILE A 214 -12.59 11.58 11.99
N GLU A 215 -13.15 11.07 13.07
CA GLU A 215 -12.39 10.37 14.11
C GLU A 215 -11.69 9.12 13.56
N LYS A 216 -12.40 8.32 12.75
CA LYS A 216 -11.81 7.14 12.12
C LYS A 216 -10.65 7.52 11.20
N VAL A 217 -10.82 8.55 10.37
CA VAL A 217 -9.75 9.08 9.50
C VAL A 217 -8.54 9.51 10.33
N SER A 218 -8.75 10.25 11.43
CA SER A 218 -7.66 10.70 12.30
C SER A 218 -6.88 9.53 12.91
N ARG A 219 -7.55 8.48 13.37
CA ARG A 219 -6.89 7.24 13.85
C ARG A 219 -6.10 6.54 12.75
N MET A 220 -6.64 6.53 11.53
CA MET A 220 -5.93 5.98 10.38
C MET A 220 -4.69 6.77 10.01
N GLN A 221 -4.75 8.11 10.04
CA GLN A 221 -3.58 8.96 9.81
C GLN A 221 -2.43 8.61 10.76
N GLU A 222 -2.73 8.39 12.05
CA GLU A 222 -1.72 7.95 13.03
C GLU A 222 -1.09 6.60 12.66
N THR A 223 -1.91 5.67 12.18
CA THR A 223 -1.45 4.34 11.77
C THR A 223 -0.60 4.42 10.50
N LEU A 224 -1.11 5.14 9.48
CA LEU A 224 -0.45 5.30 8.19
C LEU A 224 0.83 6.14 8.29
N ALA A 225 0.97 6.97 9.32
CA ALA A 225 2.16 7.79 9.55
C ALA A 225 3.46 6.97 9.60
N SER A 226 3.39 5.69 9.95
CA SER A 226 4.54 4.79 10.01
C SER A 226 4.76 3.93 8.77
N LEU A 227 3.87 4.00 7.77
CA LEU A 227 3.96 3.26 6.51
C LEU A 227 4.53 4.15 5.40
N GLU A 228 5.21 3.59 4.42
CA GLU A 228 6.00 4.33 3.43
C GLU A 228 5.38 4.28 2.01
N GLY A 229 4.44 3.35 1.77
CA GLY A 229 3.81 3.18 0.47
C GLY A 229 2.80 4.28 0.15
N PRO A 230 2.83 4.86 -1.07
CA PRO A 230 1.84 5.83 -1.51
C PRO A 230 0.50 5.16 -1.83
N LEU A 231 -0.59 5.84 -1.47
CA LEU A 231 -1.97 5.43 -1.69
C LEU A 231 -2.63 6.28 -2.78
N PHE A 232 -3.02 5.65 -3.86
CA PHE A 232 -3.82 6.25 -4.91
C PHE A 232 -5.25 5.75 -4.80
N ILE A 233 -6.23 6.64 -4.94
CA ILE A 233 -7.64 6.30 -4.79
C ILE A 233 -8.39 6.78 -6.04
N ALA A 234 -9.11 5.87 -6.67
CA ALA A 234 -10.10 6.20 -7.68
C ALA A 234 -11.49 5.85 -7.14
N HIS A 235 -12.26 6.87 -6.77
CA HIS A 235 -13.63 6.72 -6.33
C HIS A 235 -14.59 6.92 -7.50
N LEU A 236 -15.38 5.90 -7.81
CA LEU A 236 -16.16 5.83 -9.04
C LEU A 236 -17.39 6.75 -9.06
N HIS A 237 -17.85 7.24 -7.89
CA HIS A 237 -19.05 8.08 -7.81
C HIS A 237 -18.95 9.13 -6.71
N TYR A 238 -18.74 10.39 -7.08
CA TYR A 238 -18.77 11.50 -6.14
C TYR A 238 -20.20 11.74 -5.62
N ARG A 239 -20.39 11.69 -4.30
CA ARG A 239 -21.65 11.90 -3.61
C ARG A 239 -21.62 13.21 -2.83
N THR A 240 -22.73 13.96 -2.82
CA THR A 240 -22.81 15.33 -2.27
C THR A 240 -23.52 15.41 -0.92
N ASP A 241 -23.95 14.29 -0.36
CA ASP A 241 -24.51 14.30 0.99
C ASP A 241 -23.37 14.37 2.05
N ARG A 242 -23.69 15.01 3.19
CA ARG A 242 -22.70 15.35 4.22
C ARG A 242 -21.84 14.18 4.71
N LEU A 243 -22.44 12.99 4.82
CA LEU A 243 -21.73 11.84 5.36
C LEU A 243 -20.75 11.25 4.32
N ASN A 244 -21.21 11.09 3.07
CA ASN A 244 -20.32 10.71 1.98
C ASN A 244 -19.25 11.77 1.68
N GLU A 245 -19.55 13.06 1.78
CA GLU A 245 -18.53 14.11 1.69
C GLU A 245 -17.46 13.97 2.77
N ALA A 246 -17.85 13.71 4.04
CA ALA A 246 -16.88 13.46 5.10
C ALA A 246 -16.01 12.22 4.81
N TYR A 247 -16.59 11.15 4.29
CA TYR A 247 -15.89 9.94 3.88
C TYR A 247 -14.92 10.22 2.72
N GLN A 248 -15.37 10.85 1.66
CA GLN A 248 -14.57 11.19 0.47
C GLN A 248 -13.41 12.15 0.82
N ASN A 249 -13.67 13.16 1.66
CA ASN A 249 -12.63 14.04 2.19
C ASN A 249 -11.61 13.27 3.04
N GLY A 250 -12.08 12.28 3.80
CA GLY A 250 -11.22 11.37 4.53
C GLY A 250 -10.30 10.57 3.62
N LEU A 251 -10.84 9.97 2.57
CA LEU A 251 -10.06 9.26 1.55
C LEU A 251 -8.99 10.15 0.91
N LYS A 252 -9.40 11.39 0.53
CA LYS A 252 -8.45 12.37 -0.02
C LYS A 252 -7.34 12.68 0.96
N THR A 253 -7.67 12.93 2.23
CA THR A 253 -6.70 13.21 3.29
C THR A 253 -5.69 12.06 3.44
N LEU A 254 -6.16 10.80 3.45
CA LEU A 254 -5.29 9.63 3.58
C LEU A 254 -4.37 9.43 2.36
N ALA A 255 -4.87 9.71 1.15
CA ALA A 255 -4.05 9.70 -0.05
C ALA A 255 -2.95 10.78 0.01
N ASP A 256 -3.32 12.03 0.30
CA ASP A 256 -2.38 13.16 0.42
C ASP A 256 -1.31 12.91 1.50
N GLU A 257 -1.69 12.35 2.65
CA GLU A 257 -0.78 12.02 3.76
C GLU A 257 0.24 10.92 3.40
N THR A 258 -0.04 10.11 2.40
CA THR A 258 0.89 9.07 1.90
C THR A 258 1.67 9.50 0.66
N ALA A 259 1.55 10.75 0.23
CA ALA A 259 2.03 11.30 -1.03
C ALA A 259 1.42 10.62 -2.26
N GLY A 260 0.24 10.04 -2.13
CA GLY A 260 -0.56 9.58 -3.25
C GLY A 260 -1.53 10.66 -3.73
N GLU A 261 -2.61 10.24 -4.35
CA GLU A 261 -3.62 11.12 -4.93
C GLU A 261 -4.99 10.46 -4.88
N ALA A 262 -6.06 11.24 -4.74
CA ALA A 262 -7.42 10.74 -4.80
C ALA A 262 -8.22 11.47 -5.87
N GLU A 263 -8.88 10.71 -6.74
CA GLU A 263 -9.79 11.18 -7.76
C GLU A 263 -11.21 10.67 -7.52
N PHE A 264 -12.18 11.53 -7.82
CA PHE A 264 -13.59 11.26 -7.61
C PHE A 264 -14.34 11.52 -8.91
N SER A 265 -14.81 10.46 -9.57
CA SER A 265 -15.58 10.56 -10.79
C SER A 265 -16.99 11.11 -10.51
N ARG A 266 -17.44 12.04 -11.32
CA ARG A 266 -18.79 12.62 -11.19
C ARG A 266 -19.80 11.94 -12.10
N SER A 267 -19.32 11.25 -13.11
CA SER A 267 -20.12 10.48 -14.05
C SER A 267 -19.40 9.20 -14.46
N PRO A 268 -20.11 8.18 -14.98
CA PRO A 268 -19.47 6.98 -15.53
C PRO A 268 -18.47 7.29 -16.66
N ALA A 269 -18.67 8.37 -17.40
CA ALA A 269 -17.78 8.78 -18.48
C ALA A 269 -16.40 9.27 -17.97
N ASP A 270 -16.32 9.76 -16.73
CA ASP A 270 -15.07 10.26 -16.15
C ASP A 270 -14.16 9.12 -15.63
N ILE A 271 -14.73 7.91 -15.41
CA ILE A 271 -14.04 6.79 -14.76
C ILE A 271 -12.77 6.38 -15.52
N PRO A 272 -12.79 6.16 -16.85
CA PRO A 272 -11.59 5.77 -17.57
C PRO A 272 -10.46 6.80 -17.43
N ASP A 273 -10.76 8.07 -17.51
CA ASP A 273 -9.78 9.15 -17.40
C ASP A 273 -9.21 9.28 -16.00
N SER A 274 -10.04 9.13 -14.96
CA SER A 274 -9.58 9.07 -13.58
C SER A 274 -8.58 7.92 -13.37
N ILE A 275 -8.90 6.72 -13.81
CA ILE A 275 -8.01 5.56 -13.70
C ILE A 275 -6.73 5.77 -14.53
N ASN A 276 -6.83 6.30 -15.74
CA ASN A 276 -5.67 6.61 -16.59
C ASN A 276 -4.70 7.58 -15.88
N ARG A 277 -5.24 8.65 -15.25
CA ARG A 277 -4.41 9.62 -14.51
C ARG A 277 -3.70 8.95 -13.32
N MET A 278 -4.40 8.09 -12.57
CA MET A 278 -3.77 7.35 -11.45
C MET A 278 -2.60 6.49 -11.93
N PHE A 279 -2.77 5.73 -13.02
CA PHE A 279 -1.69 4.94 -13.59
C PHE A 279 -0.51 5.81 -14.08
N ALA A 280 -0.80 6.88 -14.81
CA ALA A 280 0.23 7.82 -15.25
C ALA A 280 1.03 8.40 -14.07
N ARG A 281 0.32 8.77 -12.99
CA ARG A 281 0.94 9.30 -11.78
C ARG A 281 1.83 8.26 -11.10
N MET A 282 1.35 7.03 -10.90
CA MET A 282 2.16 5.95 -10.32
C MET A 282 3.42 5.64 -11.12
N LEU A 283 3.33 5.66 -12.45
CA LEU A 283 4.46 5.39 -13.35
C LEU A 283 5.51 6.50 -13.31
N SER A 284 5.11 7.76 -13.21
CA SER A 284 6.01 8.92 -13.21
C SER A 284 6.79 9.12 -11.91
N GLY A 285 6.41 8.45 -10.83
CA GLY A 285 7.01 8.62 -9.51
C GLY A 285 8.45 8.13 -9.40
N SER A 286 9.15 8.65 -8.42
CA SER A 286 10.45 8.16 -7.94
C SER A 286 10.36 7.77 -6.48
N SER A 287 11.27 6.94 -5.99
CA SER A 287 11.39 6.58 -4.57
C SER A 287 12.84 6.81 -4.11
N LEU A 288 12.99 7.59 -3.05
CA LEU A 288 14.29 7.90 -2.46
C LEU A 288 14.47 7.12 -1.16
N THR A 289 15.55 6.37 -1.04
CA THR A 289 15.94 5.77 0.25
C THR A 289 16.80 6.75 1.00
N VAL A 290 16.30 7.31 2.09
CA VAL A 290 16.95 8.35 2.88
C VAL A 290 17.39 7.77 4.22
N ASN A 291 18.70 7.80 4.49
CA ASN A 291 19.26 7.32 5.74
C ASN A 291 18.86 8.23 6.91
N LEU A 292 18.46 7.61 8.01
CA LEU A 292 18.12 8.34 9.22
C LEU A 292 19.39 8.72 9.98
N PRO A 293 19.46 9.95 10.53
CA PRO A 293 20.50 10.33 11.47
C PRO A 293 20.49 9.41 12.71
N SER A 294 21.64 9.16 13.32
CA SER A 294 21.75 8.31 14.53
C SER A 294 20.87 8.78 15.69
N GLU A 295 20.59 10.09 15.74
CA GLU A 295 19.75 10.76 16.73
C GLU A 295 18.30 10.96 16.26
N ALA A 296 17.85 10.22 15.21
CA ALA A 296 16.51 10.38 14.68
C ALA A 296 15.47 10.15 15.79
N ARG A 297 14.56 11.12 15.91
CA ARG A 297 13.41 11.05 16.83
C ARG A 297 12.27 10.28 16.14
N GLU A 298 11.26 9.94 16.91
CA GLU A 298 10.08 9.24 16.41
C GLU A 298 9.37 10.01 15.28
N ASN A 299 9.20 11.32 15.45
CA ASN A 299 8.58 12.18 14.43
C ASN A 299 9.65 12.79 13.52
N LEU A 300 9.53 12.51 12.24
CA LEU A 300 10.45 12.95 11.20
C LEU A 300 9.77 13.99 10.31
N GLN A 301 10.41 15.15 10.17
CA GLN A 301 10.08 16.14 9.15
C GLN A 301 11.08 16.01 8.01
N VAL A 302 10.61 15.56 6.85
CA VAL A 302 11.43 15.34 5.66
C VAL A 302 11.24 16.48 4.68
N LYS A 303 12.33 17.05 4.18
CA LYS A 303 12.31 17.97 3.05
C LYS A 303 13.18 17.41 1.93
N ILE A 304 12.63 17.40 0.74
CA ILE A 304 13.33 17.00 -0.49
C ILE A 304 13.44 18.22 -1.40
N THR A 305 14.61 18.42 -1.98
CA THR A 305 14.82 19.37 -3.07
C THR A 305 15.40 18.61 -4.27
N GLY A 306 15.07 19.04 -5.47
CA GLY A 306 15.54 18.43 -6.71
C GLY A 306 16.02 19.49 -7.67
N ARG A 307 17.09 19.19 -8.41
CA ARG A 307 17.64 20.07 -9.45
C ARG A 307 17.85 19.33 -10.75
N ALA A 308 17.47 19.98 -11.85
CA ALA A 308 17.77 19.57 -13.21
C ALA A 308 18.79 20.58 -13.77
N GLY A 309 20.10 20.25 -13.71
CA GLY A 309 21.16 21.25 -13.95
C GLY A 309 21.12 22.33 -12.88
N ASP A 310 20.95 23.60 -13.29
CA ASP A 310 20.85 24.75 -12.38
C ASP A 310 19.41 25.11 -11.99
N ALA A 311 18.40 24.50 -12.63
CA ALA A 311 16.99 24.76 -12.36
C ALA A 311 16.49 23.91 -11.18
N GLU A 312 15.76 24.55 -10.26
CA GLU A 312 15.07 23.86 -9.18
C GLU A 312 13.77 23.23 -9.72
N ALA A 313 13.57 21.95 -9.45
CA ALA A 313 12.36 21.23 -9.84
C ALA A 313 11.29 21.40 -8.76
N ARG A 314 10.05 21.63 -9.19
CA ARG A 314 8.90 21.56 -8.28
C ARG A 314 8.58 20.12 -7.98
N LEU A 315 8.64 19.76 -6.70
CA LEU A 315 8.46 18.40 -6.24
C LEU A 315 7.26 18.30 -5.31
N TYR A 316 6.57 17.17 -5.41
CA TYR A 316 5.56 16.73 -4.46
C TYR A 316 6.05 15.47 -3.74
N TRP A 317 6.00 15.48 -2.41
CA TRP A 317 6.41 14.35 -1.57
C TRP A 317 5.70 14.40 -0.22
N ARG A 318 5.74 13.30 0.50
CA ARG A 318 5.31 13.25 1.90
C ARG A 318 6.37 13.88 2.81
N SER A 319 5.97 14.86 3.61
CA SER A 319 6.89 15.59 4.49
C SER A 319 6.97 15.05 5.92
N ARG A 320 5.99 14.27 6.39
CA ARG A 320 5.91 13.78 7.77
C ARG A 320 5.87 12.26 7.84
N TYR A 321 6.72 11.69 8.69
CA TYR A 321 6.79 10.25 8.96
C TYR A 321 6.88 10.01 10.47
N VAL A 322 6.34 8.88 10.92
CA VAL A 322 6.58 8.34 12.26
C VAL A 322 7.47 7.12 12.12
N TRP A 323 8.68 7.23 12.67
CA TRP A 323 9.63 6.13 12.65
C TRP A 323 9.65 5.40 14.00
N LYS A 324 9.20 4.14 14.01
CA LYS A 324 9.23 3.31 15.21
C LYS A 324 10.55 2.53 15.26
N ARG A 325 11.42 2.86 16.23
CA ARG A 325 12.61 2.04 16.50
C ARG A 325 12.18 0.60 16.75
N LYS A 326 12.70 -0.35 15.97
CA LYS A 326 12.56 -1.75 16.36
C LYS A 326 13.17 -1.93 17.76
N ALA A 327 12.37 -2.34 18.74
CA ALA A 327 12.91 -2.73 20.03
C ALA A 327 13.98 -3.81 19.74
N LYS A 328 15.20 -3.62 20.28
CA LYS A 328 16.21 -4.69 20.24
C LYS A 328 15.56 -5.87 20.95
N SER A 329 15.31 -6.95 20.22
CA SER A 329 15.01 -8.23 20.88
C SER A 329 16.21 -8.56 21.75
N LEU A 330 16.00 -8.52 23.06
CA LEU A 330 16.93 -9.00 24.07
C LEU A 330 17.14 -10.50 23.91
#